data_76751a9180ac13c0cf95e31260b2764c
#
_entry.id   76751a9180ac13c0cf95e31260b2764c
#
_cell.length_a   1.000
_cell.length_b   1.000
_cell.length_c   1.000
_cell.angle_alpha   90.00
_cell.angle_beta   90.00
_cell.angle_gamma   90.00
#
_symmetry.space_group_name_H-M   'P 1'
#
loop_
_entity.id
_entity.type
_entity.pdbx_description
1 polymer ?
#
loop_
_entity_poly.entity_id
_entity_poly.type
_entity_poly.pdbx_seq_one_letter_code
_entity_poly.pdbx_strand_id
1 'polypeptide(L)'
;MIRFQLLLLFTFTLISNLFGQNKIKSGKINKVETQVSKLVGTWKLIEFSDLDTITGKWKYDYGKHPRGYFTYTKAGIVNLNISADTTLPISEDSARNRNVNLLKWLYNYSFGYFGTYSVNINKSIITHHVTGGSLPWFVDTDQQRPFILKGDTLIISDNKTYRHVLIKVD
;
A
#
# COMPACT_ATOMS: atom_id res chain seq x y z
N MET A 1 -11.83 64.04 -24.72
CA MET A 1 -12.28 63.43 -23.43
C MET A 1 -12.88 62.05 -23.70
N ILE A 2 -12.13 61.11 -24.27
CA ILE A 2 -12.55 59.71 -24.44
C ILE A 2 -11.27 58.89 -24.49
N ARG A 3 -10.69 58.51 -23.33
CA ARG A 3 -9.58 57.53 -23.26
C ARG A 3 -9.36 56.91 -21.85
N PHE A 4 -10.35 56.96 -20.96
CA PHE A 4 -10.17 56.41 -19.61
C PHE A 4 -11.11 55.27 -19.22
N GLN A 5 -11.99 54.78 -20.09
CA GLN A 5 -12.95 53.73 -19.75
C GLN A 5 -12.59 52.30 -20.27
N LEU A 6 -11.52 52.14 -21.04
CA LEU A 6 -11.19 50.82 -21.59
C LEU A 6 -10.20 50.02 -20.74
N LEU A 7 -9.62 50.60 -19.69
CA LEU A 7 -8.59 49.90 -18.88
C LEU A 7 -9.15 49.18 -17.66
N LEU A 8 -10.40 49.44 -17.26
CA LEU A 8 -11.00 48.83 -16.07
C LEU A 8 -11.69 47.48 -16.34
N LEU A 9 -12.05 47.19 -17.58
CA LEU A 9 -12.73 45.92 -17.92
C LEU A 9 -11.77 44.73 -18.08
N PHE A 10 -10.48 44.98 -18.37
CA PHE A 10 -9.49 43.88 -18.54
C PHE A 10 -8.92 43.35 -17.23
N THR A 11 -8.99 44.09 -16.15
CA THR A 11 -8.47 43.67 -14.84
C THR A 11 -9.42 42.74 -14.09
N PHE A 12 -10.72 42.79 -14.35
CA PHE A 12 -11.72 42.00 -13.62
C PHE A 12 -11.77 40.52 -14.13
N THR A 13 -11.49 40.29 -15.39
CA THR A 13 -11.46 38.90 -15.97
C THR A 13 -10.23 38.11 -15.59
N LEU A 14 -9.08 38.78 -15.32
CA LEU A 14 -7.86 38.10 -14.88
C LEU A 14 -7.93 37.64 -13.41
N ILE A 15 -8.62 38.40 -12.55
CA ILE A 15 -8.74 38.06 -11.13
C ILE A 15 -9.67 36.88 -10.92
N SER A 16 -10.77 36.78 -11.69
CA SER A 16 -11.70 35.63 -11.56
C SER A 16 -11.06 34.28 -11.99
N ASN A 17 -10.17 34.30 -12.98
CA ASN A 17 -9.44 33.09 -13.38
C ASN A 17 -8.39 32.64 -12.35
N LEU A 18 -7.73 33.58 -11.65
CA LEU A 18 -6.78 33.25 -10.59
C LEU A 18 -7.47 32.62 -9.37
N PHE A 19 -8.62 33.14 -8.98
CA PHE A 19 -9.40 32.58 -7.85
C PHE A 19 -10.00 31.22 -8.17
N GLY A 20 -10.46 30.98 -9.40
CA GLY A 20 -10.97 29.71 -9.87
C GLY A 20 -9.88 28.60 -9.88
N GLN A 21 -8.70 28.91 -10.41
CA GLN A 21 -7.59 27.96 -10.46
C GLN A 21 -7.03 27.60 -9.07
N ASN A 22 -6.96 28.56 -8.15
CA ASN A 22 -6.52 28.32 -6.77
C ASN A 22 -7.53 27.45 -6.00
N LYS A 23 -8.83 27.65 -6.21
CA LYS A 23 -9.89 26.86 -5.57
C LYS A 23 -9.89 25.40 -6.07
N ILE A 24 -9.66 25.18 -7.36
CA ILE A 24 -9.55 23.84 -7.96
C ILE A 24 -8.28 23.12 -7.47
N LYS A 25 -7.12 23.80 -7.42
CA LYS A 25 -5.88 23.24 -6.87
C LYS A 25 -6.01 22.89 -5.39
N SER A 26 -6.59 23.77 -4.58
CA SER A 26 -6.81 23.54 -3.15
C SER A 26 -7.77 22.36 -2.90
N GLY A 27 -8.87 22.27 -3.62
CA GLY A 27 -9.81 21.13 -3.51
C GLY A 27 -9.20 19.78 -3.89
N LYS A 28 -8.32 19.75 -4.90
CA LYS A 28 -7.63 18.54 -5.31
C LYS A 28 -6.55 18.11 -4.30
N ILE A 29 -5.81 19.05 -3.74
CA ILE A 29 -4.81 18.80 -2.70
C ILE A 29 -5.50 18.25 -1.45
N ASN A 30 -6.57 18.86 -0.97
CA ASN A 30 -7.32 18.40 0.19
C ASN A 30 -7.88 16.98 0.00
N LYS A 31 -8.35 16.63 -1.21
CA LYS A 31 -8.86 15.28 -1.50
C LYS A 31 -7.75 14.23 -1.47
N VAL A 32 -6.58 14.54 -2.02
CA VAL A 32 -5.40 13.65 -2.02
C VAL A 32 -4.92 13.43 -0.59
N GLU A 33 -4.74 14.49 0.19
CA GLU A 33 -4.32 14.45 1.59
C GLU A 33 -5.30 13.64 2.44
N THR A 34 -6.61 13.80 2.22
CA THR A 34 -7.65 13.02 2.90
C THR A 34 -7.57 11.52 2.55
N GLN A 35 -7.25 11.14 1.32
CA GLN A 35 -7.12 9.72 0.95
C GLN A 35 -5.84 9.10 1.51
N VAL A 36 -4.72 9.81 1.50
CA VAL A 36 -3.47 9.34 2.12
C VAL A 36 -3.65 9.17 3.62
N SER A 37 -4.32 10.12 4.29
CA SER A 37 -4.58 10.02 5.73
C SER A 37 -5.45 8.80 6.12
N LYS A 38 -6.36 8.36 5.24
CA LYS A 38 -7.16 7.15 5.46
C LYS A 38 -6.35 5.87 5.38
N LEU A 39 -5.24 5.86 4.61
CA LEU A 39 -4.33 4.72 4.54
C LEU A 39 -3.54 4.56 5.83
N VAL A 40 -3.23 5.67 6.53
CA VAL A 40 -2.50 5.64 7.79
C VAL A 40 -3.23 4.81 8.82
N GLY A 41 -2.51 3.92 9.51
CA GLY A 41 -3.04 3.03 10.54
C GLY A 41 -2.48 1.62 10.42
N THR A 42 -3.06 0.73 11.24
CA THR A 42 -2.73 -0.69 11.27
C THR A 42 -3.84 -1.50 10.62
N TRP A 43 -3.45 -2.39 9.75
CA TRP A 43 -4.32 -3.20 8.89
C TRP A 43 -4.09 -4.68 9.15
N LYS A 44 -5.09 -5.38 9.66
CA LYS A 44 -5.03 -6.84 9.88
C LYS A 44 -5.23 -7.57 8.56
N LEU A 45 -4.34 -8.49 8.25
CA LEU A 45 -4.45 -9.36 7.07
C LEU A 45 -5.59 -10.36 7.24
N ILE A 46 -6.45 -10.46 6.22
CA ILE A 46 -7.60 -11.38 6.17
C ILE A 46 -7.41 -12.42 5.07
N GLU A 47 -6.82 -12.03 3.95
CA GLU A 47 -6.55 -12.90 2.81
C GLU A 47 -5.20 -12.57 2.20
N PHE A 48 -4.46 -13.61 1.83
CA PHE A 48 -3.27 -13.53 1.01
C PHE A 48 -3.36 -14.65 -0.03
N SER A 49 -3.56 -14.26 -1.27
CA SER A 49 -3.74 -15.22 -2.36
C SER A 49 -2.99 -14.79 -3.61
N ASP A 50 -2.42 -15.76 -4.30
CA ASP A 50 -1.73 -15.61 -5.58
C ASP A 50 -2.37 -16.53 -6.62
N LEU A 51 -2.41 -16.07 -7.88
CA LEU A 51 -2.92 -16.88 -8.98
C LEU A 51 -1.83 -17.81 -9.48
N ASP A 52 -2.09 -19.11 -9.45
CA ASP A 52 -1.29 -20.07 -10.20
C ASP A 52 -1.56 -19.88 -11.69
N THR A 53 -0.61 -19.32 -12.40
CA THR A 53 -0.73 -19.01 -13.83
C THR A 53 -0.75 -20.26 -14.72
N ILE A 54 -0.33 -21.42 -14.20
CA ILE A 54 -0.36 -22.71 -14.93
C ILE A 54 -1.76 -23.32 -14.84
N THR A 55 -2.33 -23.35 -13.65
CA THR A 55 -3.62 -24.01 -13.40
C THR A 55 -4.83 -23.06 -13.43
N GLY A 56 -4.60 -21.74 -13.41
CA GLY A 56 -5.64 -20.73 -13.30
C GLY A 56 -6.36 -20.71 -11.94
N LYS A 57 -5.82 -21.37 -10.91
CA LYS A 57 -6.41 -21.46 -9.58
C LYS A 57 -5.72 -20.55 -8.59
N TRP A 58 -6.51 -19.96 -7.68
CA TRP A 58 -5.98 -19.17 -6.57
C TRP A 58 -5.31 -20.08 -5.53
N LYS A 59 -4.06 -19.77 -5.19
CA LYS A 59 -3.29 -20.41 -4.12
C LYS A 59 -3.32 -19.55 -2.88
N TYR A 60 -3.29 -20.18 -1.73
CA TYR A 60 -3.28 -19.57 -0.41
C TYR A 60 -2.05 -20.08 0.34
N ASP A 61 -0.87 -19.61 -0.04
CA ASP A 61 0.42 -20.12 0.47
C ASP A 61 0.57 -19.95 1.99
N TYR A 62 -0.15 -18.95 2.57
CA TYR A 62 -0.21 -18.73 4.04
C TYR A 62 -1.51 -19.26 4.67
N GLY A 63 -2.25 -20.13 3.97
CA GLY A 63 -3.52 -20.69 4.42
C GLY A 63 -4.71 -19.76 4.14
N LYS A 64 -5.89 -20.21 4.58
CA LYS A 64 -7.16 -19.49 4.36
C LYS A 64 -7.37 -18.33 5.32
N HIS A 65 -6.70 -18.36 6.47
CA HIS A 65 -6.79 -17.36 7.53
C HIS A 65 -5.39 -16.89 7.95
N PRO A 66 -4.62 -16.28 7.04
CA PRO A 66 -3.26 -15.85 7.33
C PRO A 66 -3.25 -14.86 8.48
N ARG A 67 -2.15 -14.85 9.24
CA ARG A 67 -1.96 -13.92 10.35
C ARG A 67 -0.97 -12.85 9.93
N GLY A 68 -1.24 -11.60 10.30
CA GLY A 68 -0.29 -10.53 10.02
C GLY A 68 -0.92 -9.16 10.07
N TYR A 69 -0.03 -8.18 10.03
CA TYR A 69 -0.39 -6.78 10.03
C TYR A 69 0.47 -6.00 9.05
N PHE A 70 -0.17 -5.00 8.43
CA PHE A 70 0.50 -3.97 7.65
C PHE A 70 0.26 -2.66 8.39
N THR A 71 1.32 -1.93 8.69
CA THR A 71 1.22 -0.63 9.37
C THR A 71 1.79 0.45 8.47
N TYR A 72 0.97 1.49 8.23
CA TYR A 72 1.38 2.71 7.54
C TYR A 72 1.33 3.87 8.53
N THR A 73 2.47 4.44 8.85
CA THR A 73 2.53 5.55 9.82
C THR A 73 2.37 6.89 9.13
N LYS A 74 1.93 7.90 9.88
CA LYS A 74 1.88 9.30 9.40
C LYS A 74 3.26 9.85 9.02
N ALA A 75 4.33 9.31 9.61
CA ALA A 75 5.71 9.65 9.28
C ALA A 75 6.22 9.01 7.97
N GLY A 76 5.40 8.27 7.24
CA GLY A 76 5.80 7.64 5.98
C GLY A 76 6.53 6.30 6.14
N ILE A 77 6.43 5.65 7.30
CA ILE A 77 7.01 4.32 7.54
C ILE A 77 5.99 3.25 7.21
N VAL A 78 6.42 2.21 6.50
CA VAL A 78 5.68 0.95 6.32
C VAL A 78 6.40 -0.17 7.03
N ASN A 79 5.62 -1.02 7.72
CA ASN A 79 6.09 -2.26 8.32
C ASN A 79 5.01 -3.31 8.13
N LEU A 80 5.40 -4.48 7.66
CA LEU A 80 4.48 -5.60 7.51
C LEU A 80 5.12 -6.91 7.95
N ASN A 81 4.30 -7.75 8.55
CA ASN A 81 4.64 -9.12 8.91
C ASN A 81 3.48 -10.03 8.58
N ILE A 82 3.78 -11.14 7.94
CA ILE A 82 2.82 -12.16 7.52
C ILE A 82 3.28 -13.51 8.06
N SER A 83 2.32 -14.28 8.57
CA SER A 83 2.54 -15.67 8.97
C SER A 83 1.37 -16.53 8.51
N ALA A 84 1.66 -17.79 8.24
CA ALA A 84 0.65 -18.78 7.92
C ALA A 84 -0.35 -19.00 9.06
N ASP A 85 -1.53 -19.47 8.72
CA ASP A 85 -2.58 -19.83 9.69
C ASP A 85 -2.18 -21.04 10.53
N THR A 86 -1.41 -21.95 9.97
CA THR A 86 -0.83 -23.11 10.67
C THR A 86 0.59 -22.82 11.12
N THR A 87 0.91 -23.19 12.36
CA THR A 87 2.27 -23.12 12.91
C THR A 87 3.03 -24.41 12.62
N LEU A 88 4.33 -24.29 12.34
CA LEU A 88 5.21 -25.46 12.40
C LEU A 88 5.40 -25.85 13.88
N PRO A 89 5.08 -27.10 14.24
CA PRO A 89 5.40 -27.64 15.57
C PRO A 89 6.89 -27.99 15.65
N ILE A 90 7.75 -26.97 15.62
CA ILE A 90 9.20 -27.16 15.69
C ILE A 90 9.74 -26.43 16.92
N SER A 91 10.52 -27.13 17.73
CA SER A 91 11.27 -26.51 18.82
C SER A 91 12.51 -25.79 18.29
N GLU A 92 13.06 -24.85 19.04
CA GLU A 92 14.29 -24.15 18.70
C GLU A 92 15.45 -25.13 18.47
N ASP A 93 15.61 -26.14 19.33
CA ASP A 93 16.67 -27.17 19.20
C ASP A 93 16.52 -27.98 17.90
N SER A 94 15.28 -28.33 17.55
CA SER A 94 15.01 -29.00 16.29
C SER A 94 15.28 -28.09 15.07
N ALA A 95 15.00 -26.81 15.16
CA ALA A 95 15.26 -25.85 14.11
C ALA A 95 16.77 -25.67 13.85
N ARG A 96 17.58 -25.64 14.93
CA ARG A 96 19.06 -25.53 14.84
C ARG A 96 19.70 -26.72 14.12
N ASN A 97 19.12 -27.90 14.27
CA ASN A 97 19.66 -29.16 13.78
C ASN A 97 19.08 -29.62 12.41
N ARG A 98 18.14 -28.87 11.86
CA ARG A 98 17.53 -29.23 10.55
C ARG A 98 18.02 -28.34 9.44
N ASN A 99 18.29 -28.97 8.30
CA ASN A 99 18.53 -28.27 7.04
C ASN A 99 17.18 -27.73 6.52
N VAL A 100 16.77 -26.55 7.00
CA VAL A 100 15.50 -25.91 6.59
C VAL A 100 15.72 -25.26 5.22
N ASN A 101 14.90 -25.62 4.24
CA ASN A 101 14.87 -24.88 2.98
C ASN A 101 14.30 -23.48 3.24
N LEU A 102 15.18 -22.47 3.27
CA LEU A 102 14.85 -21.09 3.57
C LEU A 102 13.77 -20.52 2.63
N LEU A 103 13.85 -20.80 1.34
CA LEU A 103 12.85 -20.33 0.38
C LEU A 103 11.47 -20.93 0.66
N LYS A 104 11.41 -22.23 0.94
CA LYS A 104 10.17 -22.90 1.32
C LYS A 104 9.60 -22.31 2.60
N TRP A 105 10.45 -21.99 3.57
CA TRP A 105 10.04 -21.30 4.79
C TRP A 105 9.42 -19.94 4.49
N LEU A 106 10.12 -19.07 3.77
CA LEU A 106 9.67 -17.71 3.47
C LEU A 106 8.35 -17.69 2.69
N TYR A 107 8.19 -18.58 1.70
CA TYR A 107 7.00 -18.61 0.86
C TYR A 107 5.79 -19.31 1.48
N ASN A 108 5.97 -20.18 2.48
CA ASN A 108 4.86 -20.95 3.04
C ASN A 108 4.61 -20.66 4.52
N TYR A 109 5.47 -19.89 5.18
CA TYR A 109 5.39 -19.74 6.62
C TYR A 109 5.32 -18.32 7.11
N SER A 110 6.34 -17.53 6.82
CA SER A 110 6.42 -16.19 7.36
C SER A 110 7.41 -15.34 6.60
N PHE A 111 7.01 -14.13 6.27
CA PHE A 111 7.94 -13.09 5.86
C PHE A 111 7.49 -11.73 6.37
N GLY A 112 8.42 -10.79 6.37
CA GLY A 112 8.14 -9.41 6.68
C GLY A 112 9.21 -8.50 6.11
N TYR A 113 8.85 -7.25 5.93
CA TYR A 113 9.77 -6.19 5.58
C TYR A 113 9.29 -4.85 6.09
N PHE A 114 10.20 -3.90 6.10
CA PHE A 114 9.94 -2.54 6.52
C PHE A 114 10.70 -1.55 5.63
N GLY A 115 10.29 -0.29 5.72
CA GLY A 115 10.90 0.81 4.98
C GLY A 115 10.03 2.05 5.03
N THR A 116 10.14 2.89 4.03
CA THR A 116 9.25 4.02 3.84
C THR A 116 8.22 3.73 2.76
N TYR A 117 7.19 4.58 2.64
CA TYR A 117 6.23 4.46 1.56
C TYR A 117 5.87 5.82 0.96
N SER A 118 5.46 5.78 -0.30
CA SER A 118 4.84 6.89 -1.00
C SER A 118 3.55 6.45 -1.67
N VAL A 119 2.62 7.39 -1.92
CA VAL A 119 1.31 7.08 -2.50
C VAL A 119 1.05 7.92 -3.74
N ASN A 120 0.76 7.26 -4.84
CA ASN A 120 0.23 7.91 -6.05
C ASN A 120 -1.28 7.65 -6.14
N ILE A 121 -2.08 8.58 -5.65
CA ILE A 121 -3.54 8.46 -5.64
C ILE A 121 -4.13 8.40 -7.05
N ASN A 122 -3.56 9.13 -8.01
CA ASN A 122 -4.09 9.16 -9.38
C ASN A 122 -3.93 7.80 -10.08
N LYS A 123 -2.88 7.04 -9.73
CA LYS A 123 -2.63 5.69 -10.25
C LYS A 123 -3.12 4.59 -9.31
N SER A 124 -3.59 4.94 -8.11
CA SER A 124 -3.93 3.99 -7.04
C SER A 124 -2.78 3.03 -6.75
N ILE A 125 -1.57 3.56 -6.57
CA ILE A 125 -0.36 2.79 -6.27
C ILE A 125 0.24 3.29 -4.96
N ILE A 126 0.51 2.36 -4.04
CA ILE A 126 1.43 2.55 -2.92
C ILE A 126 2.77 1.98 -3.34
N THR A 127 3.85 2.74 -3.20
CA THR A 127 5.21 2.22 -3.40
C THR A 127 5.85 2.03 -2.04
N HIS A 128 6.27 0.80 -1.72
CA HIS A 128 7.07 0.50 -0.54
C HIS A 128 8.55 0.57 -0.95
N HIS A 129 9.29 1.50 -0.37
CA HIS A 129 10.74 1.64 -0.50
C HIS A 129 11.37 0.78 0.59
N VAL A 130 11.69 -0.47 0.27
CA VAL A 130 12.09 -1.48 1.27
C VAL A 130 13.53 -1.25 1.71
N THR A 131 13.76 -1.10 3.01
CA THR A 131 15.10 -0.88 3.61
C THR A 131 15.61 -2.08 4.40
N GLY A 132 14.74 -3.07 4.67
CA GLY A 132 15.14 -4.29 5.35
C GLY A 132 13.98 -5.29 5.47
N GLY A 133 14.30 -6.53 5.81
CA GLY A 133 13.30 -7.59 5.97
C GLY A 133 13.86 -8.98 5.73
N SER A 134 12.97 -9.97 5.76
CA SER A 134 13.32 -11.37 5.56
C SER A 134 13.46 -11.79 4.10
N LEU A 135 13.16 -10.89 3.14
CA LEU A 135 13.30 -11.12 1.70
C LEU A 135 14.51 -10.31 1.18
N PRO A 136 15.72 -10.88 1.13
CA PRO A 136 16.93 -10.12 0.75
C PRO A 136 16.83 -9.46 -0.63
N TRP A 137 16.10 -10.06 -1.57
CA TRP A 137 15.91 -9.51 -2.92
C TRP A 137 14.89 -8.36 -2.99
N PHE A 138 14.22 -8.02 -1.86
CA PHE A 138 13.38 -6.82 -1.75
C PHE A 138 14.14 -5.65 -1.16
N VAL A 139 15.23 -5.90 -0.42
CA VAL A 139 16.02 -4.84 0.22
C VAL A 139 16.58 -3.90 -0.85
N ASP A 140 16.50 -2.59 -0.59
CA ASP A 140 16.90 -1.50 -1.48
C ASP A 140 16.15 -1.50 -2.83
N THR A 141 14.91 -2.02 -2.84
CA THR A 141 14.03 -1.99 -4.01
C THR A 141 12.71 -1.28 -3.73
N ASP A 142 12.06 -0.84 -4.81
CA ASP A 142 10.74 -0.25 -4.82
C ASP A 142 9.68 -1.31 -5.18
N GLN A 143 8.81 -1.60 -4.22
CA GLN A 143 7.72 -2.54 -4.41
C GLN A 143 6.41 -1.80 -4.69
N GLN A 144 6.01 -1.70 -5.96
CA GLN A 144 4.76 -1.06 -6.36
C GLN A 144 3.57 -1.97 -6.03
N ARG A 145 2.58 -1.40 -5.32
CA ARG A 145 1.39 -2.10 -4.83
C ARG A 145 0.14 -1.35 -5.28
N PRO A 146 -0.50 -1.77 -6.38
CA PRO A 146 -1.83 -1.26 -6.72
C PRO A 146 -2.80 -1.53 -5.58
N PHE A 147 -3.67 -0.57 -5.27
CA PHE A 147 -4.58 -0.70 -4.13
C PHE A 147 -5.97 -0.14 -4.40
N ILE A 148 -6.93 -0.65 -3.62
CA ILE A 148 -8.28 -0.13 -3.51
C ILE A 148 -8.58 0.07 -2.02
N LEU A 149 -9.05 1.25 -1.64
CA LEU A 149 -9.45 1.57 -0.28
C LEU A 149 -10.97 1.84 -0.25
N LYS A 150 -11.71 1.01 0.50
CA LYS A 150 -13.17 1.12 0.67
C LYS A 150 -13.53 1.06 2.15
N GLY A 151 -13.81 2.21 2.77
CA GLY A 151 -14.03 2.29 4.21
C GLY A 151 -12.84 1.71 4.96
N ASP A 152 -13.07 0.73 5.80
CA ASP A 152 -12.07 0.05 6.61
C ASP A 152 -11.45 -1.18 5.91
N THR A 153 -11.62 -1.32 4.60
CA THR A 153 -11.03 -2.40 3.81
C THR A 153 -9.98 -1.85 2.85
N LEU A 154 -8.76 -2.37 2.95
CA LEU A 154 -7.65 -2.14 2.03
C LEU A 154 -7.41 -3.42 1.22
N ILE A 155 -7.52 -3.33 -0.10
CA ILE A 155 -7.19 -4.42 -1.01
C ILE A 155 -5.92 -4.03 -1.76
N ILE A 156 -4.87 -4.82 -1.63
CA ILE A 156 -3.63 -4.70 -2.40
C ILE A 156 -3.67 -5.80 -3.47
N SER A 157 -3.78 -5.40 -4.74
CA SER A 157 -4.00 -6.34 -5.83
C SER A 157 -3.68 -5.68 -7.18
N ASP A 158 -3.14 -6.45 -8.10
CA ASP A 158 -3.06 -6.08 -9.52
C ASP A 158 -4.32 -6.52 -10.30
N ASN A 159 -5.32 -7.11 -9.61
CA ASN A 159 -6.54 -7.72 -10.14
C ASN A 159 -6.32 -8.89 -11.11
N LYS A 160 -5.09 -9.43 -11.18
CA LYS A 160 -4.74 -10.50 -12.14
C LYS A 160 -4.00 -11.65 -11.48
N THR A 161 -2.94 -11.34 -10.75
CA THR A 161 -1.99 -12.37 -10.27
C THR A 161 -1.94 -12.51 -8.77
N TYR A 162 -2.30 -11.49 -8.00
CA TYR A 162 -2.32 -11.55 -6.54
C TYR A 162 -3.42 -10.69 -5.93
N ARG A 163 -3.82 -11.06 -4.72
CA ARG A 163 -4.80 -10.33 -3.92
C ARG A 163 -4.52 -10.48 -2.43
N HIS A 164 -4.34 -9.35 -1.76
CA HIS A 164 -4.24 -9.28 -0.30
C HIS A 164 -5.37 -8.40 0.21
N VAL A 165 -6.18 -8.93 1.12
CA VAL A 165 -7.30 -8.20 1.74
C VAL A 165 -6.97 -7.93 3.19
N LEU A 166 -7.12 -6.67 3.59
CA LEU A 166 -6.81 -6.20 4.93
C LEU A 166 -7.99 -5.38 5.49
N ILE A 167 -8.18 -5.46 6.80
CA ILE A 167 -9.19 -4.67 7.52
C ILE A 167 -8.48 -3.79 8.54
N LYS A 168 -8.90 -2.53 8.61
CA LYS A 168 -8.38 -1.56 9.57
C LYS A 168 -8.71 -1.98 11.00
N VAL A 169 -7.76 -1.80 11.92
CA VAL A 169 -7.92 -2.15 13.34
C VAL A 169 -7.82 -0.96 14.28
N ASP A 170 -7.44 0.23 13.74
CA ASP A 170 -7.34 1.50 14.48
C ASP A 170 -7.73 2.71 13.62
#